data_ac9b5e489fc6b83200d35d02886b8d5e
#
_entry.id   ac9b5e489fc6b83200d35d02886b8d5e
#
_cell.length_a   1.000
_cell.length_b   1.000
_cell.length_c   1.000
_cell.angle_alpha   90.00
_cell.angle_beta   90.00
_cell.angle_gamma   90.00
#
_symmetry.space_group_name_H-M   'P 1'
#
loop_
_entity.id
_entity.type
_entity.pdbx_description
1 polymer ?
#
loop_
_entity_poly.entity_id
_entity_poly.type
_entity_poly.pdbx_seq_one_letter_code
_entity_poly.pdbx_strand_id
1 'polypeptide(L)'
;ERGLLGDDPARHLALRREAAEGYFRAAQNVSGISSLHWLQKAKAIANDMPDLRDELLMFERAFDPASIEWQAIEVPLDEIVPHYEALGRPLYEAPDWQTAFVRWVELGSPSGDSDHNIELAQRIRASSVLELFATQMVVNASTGQARAVETEDQRLQRGVSEIELRDIQINLELIAVQFLRTVPSRHQASREEMQAWLCESGAPVDAVRAFVRALFDYWAESDYLPSALAMAAAVEALVRHHADQRGIVVTTNALDGARGGVKPMGEHISALEGHIDESWRRFLRTALVADEGANLRNQLFHGLLLRPNEGVVVTLALAALYLCRLPAPSTQPEPASAFGPT
;
A
#
# COMPACT_ATOMS: atom_id res chain seq x y z
N GLU A 1 -25.44 -26.24 -13.77
CA GLU A 1 -25.77 -26.82 -12.46
C GLU A 1 -27.27 -26.72 -12.10
N ARG A 2 -27.98 -25.64 -12.47
CA ARG A 2 -29.41 -25.47 -12.19
C ARG A 2 -30.32 -26.58 -12.81
N GLY A 3 -29.87 -27.25 -13.86
CA GLY A 3 -30.66 -28.25 -14.60
C GLY A 3 -30.74 -29.63 -13.95
N LEU A 4 -29.86 -29.99 -12.99
CA LEU A 4 -29.76 -31.34 -12.42
C LEU A 4 -30.47 -31.53 -11.09
N LEU A 5 -30.87 -30.49 -10.36
CA LEU A 5 -31.34 -30.59 -8.99
C LEU A 5 -32.85 -30.25 -8.80
N GLY A 6 -33.55 -29.80 -9.84
CA GLY A 6 -34.90 -29.27 -9.68
C GLY A 6 -34.96 -28.00 -8.84
N ASP A 7 -36.08 -27.28 -8.84
CA ASP A 7 -36.27 -26.01 -8.10
C ASP A 7 -36.60 -26.21 -6.59
N ASP A 8 -35.81 -27.03 -5.87
CA ASP A 8 -35.98 -27.20 -4.42
C ASP A 8 -34.90 -26.39 -3.66
N PRO A 9 -35.23 -25.16 -3.15
CA PRO A 9 -34.28 -24.32 -2.45
C PRO A 9 -33.71 -24.96 -1.17
N ALA A 10 -34.50 -25.79 -0.48
CA ALA A 10 -34.05 -26.42 0.76
C ALA A 10 -32.97 -27.48 0.46
N ARG A 11 -33.14 -28.24 -0.62
CA ARG A 11 -32.15 -29.21 -1.08
C ARG A 11 -30.86 -28.53 -1.55
N HIS A 12 -30.96 -27.39 -2.25
CA HIS A 12 -29.81 -26.62 -2.65
C HIS A 12 -29.02 -26.10 -1.44
N LEU A 13 -29.73 -25.58 -0.42
CA LEU A 13 -29.09 -25.11 0.80
C LEU A 13 -28.38 -26.25 1.55
N ALA A 14 -29.03 -27.41 1.65
CA ALA A 14 -28.46 -28.61 2.32
C ALA A 14 -27.18 -29.08 1.62
N LEU A 15 -27.16 -29.15 0.29
CA LEU A 15 -25.97 -29.54 -0.49
C LEU A 15 -24.83 -28.52 -0.39
N ARG A 16 -25.16 -27.23 -0.38
CA ARG A 16 -24.15 -26.17 -0.17
C ARG A 16 -23.55 -26.26 1.23
N ARG A 17 -24.37 -26.54 2.26
CA ARG A 17 -23.92 -26.73 3.63
C ARG A 17 -22.98 -27.94 3.72
N GLU A 18 -23.37 -29.09 3.17
CA GLU A 18 -22.53 -30.28 3.15
C GLU A 18 -21.19 -30.04 2.47
N ALA A 19 -21.18 -29.31 1.35
CA ALA A 19 -19.96 -28.94 0.65
C ALA A 19 -19.07 -28.00 1.51
N ALA A 20 -19.65 -26.96 2.15
CA ALA A 20 -18.92 -26.05 3.02
C ALA A 20 -18.31 -26.78 4.23
N GLU A 21 -19.07 -27.64 4.89
CA GLU A 21 -18.60 -28.47 5.99
C GLU A 21 -17.52 -29.47 5.55
N GLY A 22 -17.62 -30.00 4.32
CA GLY A 22 -16.59 -30.86 3.72
C GLY A 22 -15.26 -30.12 3.54
N TYR A 23 -15.31 -28.91 3.02
CA TYR A 23 -14.11 -28.05 2.90
C TYR A 23 -13.56 -27.63 4.26
N PHE A 24 -14.42 -27.35 5.23
CA PHE A 24 -13.98 -27.02 6.58
C PHE A 24 -13.26 -28.19 7.27
N ARG A 25 -13.80 -29.41 7.17
CA ARG A 25 -13.10 -30.61 7.64
C ARG A 25 -11.75 -30.82 6.94
N ALA A 26 -11.67 -30.53 5.63
CA ALA A 26 -10.39 -30.55 4.93
C ALA A 26 -9.40 -29.53 5.48
N ALA A 27 -9.86 -28.29 5.80
CA ALA A 27 -9.03 -27.27 6.42
C ALA A 27 -8.48 -27.69 7.80
N GLN A 28 -9.29 -28.37 8.61
CA GLN A 28 -8.91 -28.86 9.93
C GLN A 28 -7.87 -30.00 9.90
N ASN A 29 -7.84 -30.77 8.81
CA ASN A 29 -6.99 -31.96 8.68
C ASN A 29 -5.63 -31.69 8.02
N VAL A 30 -5.34 -30.46 7.63
CA VAL A 30 -4.08 -30.03 7.02
C VAL A 30 -3.54 -28.80 7.76
N SER A 31 -2.28 -28.41 7.50
CA SER A 31 -1.65 -27.26 8.14
C SER A 31 -1.16 -26.24 7.10
N GLY A 32 -0.75 -25.07 7.59
CA GLY A 32 -0.15 -24.03 6.78
C GLY A 32 -1.09 -23.51 5.69
N ILE A 33 -0.55 -23.18 4.54
CA ILE A 33 -1.27 -22.54 3.43
C ILE A 33 -2.42 -23.44 2.89
N SER A 34 -2.28 -24.75 2.97
CA SER A 34 -3.31 -25.70 2.54
C SER A 34 -4.56 -25.60 3.40
N SER A 35 -4.41 -25.40 4.72
CA SER A 35 -5.54 -25.17 5.63
C SER A 35 -6.31 -23.92 5.26
N LEU A 36 -5.62 -22.81 5.01
CA LEU A 36 -6.24 -21.56 4.56
C LEU A 36 -6.95 -21.70 3.21
N HIS A 37 -6.39 -22.47 2.27
CA HIS A 37 -7.04 -22.71 0.98
C HIS A 37 -8.42 -23.37 1.14
N TRP A 38 -8.50 -24.43 1.92
CA TRP A 38 -9.78 -25.11 2.15
C TRP A 38 -10.74 -24.26 2.96
N LEU A 39 -10.24 -23.50 3.94
CA LEU A 39 -11.03 -22.56 4.72
C LEU A 39 -11.70 -21.50 3.84
N GLN A 40 -10.97 -20.91 2.88
CA GLN A 40 -11.53 -19.92 1.97
C GLN A 40 -12.62 -20.51 1.06
N LYS A 41 -12.47 -21.75 0.60
CA LYS A 41 -13.53 -22.45 -0.15
C LYS A 41 -14.78 -22.65 0.70
N ALA A 42 -14.61 -23.06 1.97
CA ALA A 42 -15.72 -23.18 2.91
C ALA A 42 -16.43 -21.85 3.12
N LYS A 43 -15.69 -20.75 3.37
CA LYS A 43 -16.23 -19.39 3.56
C LYS A 43 -17.01 -18.88 2.35
N ALA A 44 -16.51 -19.11 1.13
CA ALA A 44 -17.17 -18.69 -0.10
C ALA A 44 -18.57 -19.32 -0.26
N ILE A 45 -18.75 -20.55 0.21
CA ILE A 45 -20.03 -21.26 0.14
C ILE A 45 -20.94 -20.89 1.33
N ALA A 46 -20.36 -20.70 2.53
CA ALA A 46 -21.09 -20.47 3.78
C ALA A 46 -21.51 -18.99 4.01
N ASN A 47 -21.38 -18.12 3.02
CA ASN A 47 -21.61 -16.68 3.19
C ASN A 47 -23.00 -16.32 3.75
N ASP A 48 -24.02 -17.11 3.44
CA ASP A 48 -25.41 -16.96 3.88
C ASP A 48 -25.80 -17.97 4.99
N MET A 49 -24.82 -18.60 5.68
CA MET A 49 -24.99 -19.58 6.76
C MET A 49 -24.34 -19.05 8.05
N PRO A 50 -25.05 -18.24 8.89
CA PRO A 50 -24.45 -17.52 10.00
C PRO A 50 -23.72 -18.41 11.00
N ASP A 51 -24.30 -19.55 11.37
CA ASP A 51 -23.74 -20.50 12.32
C ASP A 51 -22.40 -21.08 11.85
N LEU A 52 -22.34 -21.56 10.61
CA LEU A 52 -21.10 -22.09 10.02
C LEU A 52 -20.07 -20.99 9.78
N ARG A 53 -20.51 -19.79 9.38
CA ARG A 53 -19.63 -18.66 9.20
C ARG A 53 -18.89 -18.27 10.47
N ASP A 54 -19.57 -18.30 11.62
CA ASP A 54 -18.95 -17.96 12.91
C ASP A 54 -17.88 -19.00 13.30
N GLU A 55 -18.12 -20.30 13.06
CA GLU A 55 -17.12 -21.34 13.26
C GLU A 55 -15.89 -21.16 12.35
N LEU A 56 -16.11 -20.86 11.07
CA LEU A 56 -15.03 -20.60 10.11
C LEU A 56 -14.19 -19.38 10.51
N LEU A 57 -14.82 -18.30 10.99
CA LEU A 57 -14.13 -17.12 11.48
C LEU A 57 -13.34 -17.40 12.78
N MET A 58 -13.86 -18.22 13.68
CA MET A 58 -13.12 -18.63 14.88
C MET A 58 -11.88 -19.44 14.50
N PHE A 59 -12.01 -20.38 13.56
CA PHE A 59 -10.88 -21.17 13.07
C PHE A 59 -9.83 -20.30 12.38
N GLU A 60 -10.24 -19.33 11.54
CA GLU A 60 -9.34 -18.38 10.90
C GLU A 60 -8.56 -17.54 11.93
N ARG A 61 -9.22 -17.06 13.00
CA ARG A 61 -8.58 -16.30 14.08
C ARG A 61 -7.58 -17.12 14.89
N ALA A 62 -7.81 -18.41 14.99
CA ALA A 62 -6.90 -19.34 15.68
C ALA A 62 -5.74 -19.82 14.80
N PHE A 63 -5.73 -19.46 13.53
CA PHE A 63 -4.67 -19.84 12.60
C PHE A 63 -3.34 -19.17 12.99
N ASP A 64 -2.29 -20.00 13.09
CA ASP A 64 -0.94 -19.50 13.37
C ASP A 64 -0.20 -19.22 12.05
N PRO A 65 0.09 -17.96 11.71
CA PRO A 65 0.87 -17.61 10.51
C PRO A 65 2.26 -18.23 10.49
N ALA A 66 2.86 -18.53 11.66
CA ALA A 66 4.17 -19.20 11.74
C ALA A 66 4.13 -20.65 11.24
N SER A 67 2.93 -21.25 11.09
CA SER A 67 2.76 -22.58 10.49
C SER A 67 2.95 -22.60 8.96
N ILE A 68 3.08 -21.41 8.31
CA ILE A 68 3.36 -21.30 6.88
C ILE A 68 4.87 -21.38 6.67
N GLU A 69 5.31 -22.35 5.89
CA GLU A 69 6.71 -22.42 5.43
C GLU A 69 6.93 -21.35 4.35
N TRP A 70 7.63 -20.29 4.74
CA TRP A 70 8.05 -19.23 3.83
C TRP A 70 9.39 -19.59 3.19
N GLN A 71 9.47 -19.54 1.86
CA GLN A 71 10.75 -19.60 1.16
C GLN A 71 11.30 -18.19 1.00
N ALA A 72 12.46 -17.93 1.58
CA ALA A 72 13.23 -16.73 1.29
C ALA A 72 13.85 -16.88 -0.11
N ILE A 73 13.61 -15.91 -0.99
CA ILE A 73 14.32 -15.82 -2.27
C ILE A 73 15.51 -14.89 -2.03
N GLU A 74 16.72 -15.45 -2.06
CA GLU A 74 17.92 -14.63 -2.03
C GLU A 74 18.11 -13.94 -3.38
N VAL A 75 18.11 -12.62 -3.38
CA VAL A 75 18.45 -11.82 -4.56
C VAL A 75 19.97 -11.58 -4.53
N PRO A 76 20.71 -11.89 -5.60
CA PRO A 76 22.14 -11.60 -5.66
C PRO A 76 22.37 -10.08 -5.71
N LEU A 77 22.68 -9.49 -4.56
CA LEU A 77 22.84 -8.04 -4.44
C LEU A 77 24.12 -7.53 -5.14
N ASP A 78 25.12 -8.36 -5.33
CA ASP A 78 26.40 -7.97 -5.89
C ASP A 78 26.32 -7.37 -7.30
N GLU A 79 25.32 -7.77 -8.08
CA GLU A 79 25.09 -7.24 -9.43
C GLU A 79 24.34 -5.90 -9.42
N ILE A 80 23.48 -5.68 -8.42
CA ILE A 80 22.60 -4.49 -8.37
C ILE A 80 23.19 -3.37 -7.51
N VAL A 81 24.00 -3.69 -6.50
CA VAL A 81 24.62 -2.69 -5.59
C VAL A 81 25.34 -1.57 -6.34
N PRO A 82 26.24 -1.84 -7.33
CA PRO A 82 26.93 -0.77 -8.04
C PRO A 82 25.98 0.20 -8.77
N HIS A 83 24.87 -0.32 -9.29
CA HIS A 83 23.84 0.51 -9.92
C HIS A 83 23.18 1.44 -8.91
N TYR A 84 22.76 0.91 -7.76
CA TYR A 84 22.11 1.71 -6.71
C TYR A 84 23.09 2.68 -6.03
N GLU A 85 24.36 2.34 -5.88
CA GLU A 85 25.40 3.27 -5.43
C GLU A 85 25.56 4.45 -6.39
N ALA A 86 25.54 4.19 -7.70
CA ALA A 86 25.60 5.25 -8.70
C ALA A 86 24.35 6.16 -8.65
N LEU A 87 23.16 5.58 -8.47
CA LEU A 87 21.91 6.32 -8.29
C LEU A 87 21.91 7.16 -7.00
N GLY A 88 22.41 6.62 -5.89
CA GLY A 88 22.46 7.29 -4.59
C GLY A 88 23.54 8.38 -4.51
N ARG A 89 24.61 8.31 -5.31
CA ARG A 89 25.75 9.23 -5.25
C ARG A 89 25.35 10.70 -5.30
N PRO A 90 24.45 11.17 -6.21
CA PRO A 90 24.04 12.57 -6.24
C PRO A 90 23.40 13.08 -4.94
N LEU A 91 22.78 12.19 -4.15
CA LEU A 91 22.19 12.55 -2.85
C LEU A 91 23.28 12.87 -1.83
N TYR A 92 24.32 12.03 -1.78
CA TYR A 92 25.44 12.20 -0.86
C TYR A 92 26.37 13.35 -1.26
N GLU A 93 26.44 13.70 -2.54
CA GLU A 93 27.25 14.80 -3.07
C GLU A 93 26.50 16.14 -3.12
N ALA A 94 25.27 16.19 -2.62
CA ALA A 94 24.47 17.42 -2.61
C ALA A 94 25.14 18.50 -1.70
N PRO A 95 25.18 19.77 -2.13
CA PRO A 95 25.81 20.84 -1.37
C PRO A 95 25.07 21.20 -0.08
N ASP A 96 23.77 20.97 -0.05
CA ASP A 96 22.87 21.29 1.06
C ASP A 96 21.74 20.25 1.16
N TRP A 97 21.02 20.26 2.27
CA TRP A 97 19.93 19.31 2.53
C TRP A 97 18.73 19.53 1.60
N GLN A 98 18.43 20.76 1.19
CA GLN A 98 17.33 21.06 0.26
C GLN A 98 17.60 20.38 -1.09
N THR A 99 18.78 20.58 -1.63
CA THR A 99 19.23 19.94 -2.87
C THR A 99 19.23 18.42 -2.73
N ALA A 100 19.67 17.88 -1.59
CA ALA A 100 19.66 16.46 -1.32
C ALA A 100 18.23 15.88 -1.35
N PHE A 101 17.28 16.54 -0.69
CA PHE A 101 15.88 16.10 -0.67
C PHE A 101 15.18 16.26 -2.02
N VAL A 102 15.48 17.33 -2.76
CA VAL A 102 14.97 17.48 -4.14
C VAL A 102 15.46 16.32 -5.01
N ARG A 103 16.75 16.05 -5.00
CA ARG A 103 17.33 14.94 -5.76
C ARG A 103 16.76 13.58 -5.33
N TRP A 104 16.47 13.40 -4.04
CA TRP A 104 15.86 12.15 -3.56
C TRP A 104 14.47 11.91 -4.18
N VAL A 105 13.64 12.95 -4.28
CA VAL A 105 12.34 12.86 -4.97
C VAL A 105 12.55 12.68 -6.49
N GLU A 106 13.55 13.34 -7.07
CA GLU A 106 13.89 13.28 -8.50
C GLU A 106 14.46 11.91 -8.95
N LEU A 107 14.93 11.07 -8.02
CA LEU A 107 15.26 9.66 -8.35
C LEU A 107 14.05 8.89 -8.86
N GLY A 108 12.85 9.41 -8.68
CA GLY A 108 11.61 8.78 -9.06
C GLY A 108 10.97 7.98 -7.93
N SER A 109 9.88 7.32 -8.26
CA SER A 109 9.15 6.47 -7.33
C SER A 109 9.99 5.28 -6.84
N PRO A 110 10.07 5.01 -5.54
CA PRO A 110 10.80 3.85 -5.03
C PRO A 110 10.18 2.51 -5.43
N SER A 111 8.93 2.51 -5.89
CA SER A 111 8.28 1.33 -6.47
C SER A 111 8.64 1.07 -7.94
N GLY A 112 9.53 1.88 -8.52
CA GLY A 112 9.89 1.80 -9.93
C GLY A 112 8.89 2.49 -10.86
N ASP A 113 9.09 2.31 -12.16
CA ASP A 113 8.23 2.83 -13.21
C ASP A 113 6.96 1.98 -13.34
N SER A 114 5.79 2.62 -13.32
CA SER A 114 4.50 1.92 -13.31
C SER A 114 4.23 1.11 -14.57
N ASP A 115 4.57 1.66 -15.75
CA ASP A 115 4.31 1.01 -17.02
C ASP A 115 5.23 -0.19 -17.18
N HIS A 116 6.51 -0.02 -16.82
CA HIS A 116 7.48 -1.10 -16.81
C HIS A 116 7.05 -2.26 -15.88
N ASN A 117 6.55 -1.94 -14.68
CA ASN A 117 6.09 -2.94 -13.72
C ASN A 117 4.87 -3.71 -14.22
N ILE A 118 3.93 -3.03 -14.89
CA ILE A 118 2.77 -3.67 -15.53
C ILE A 118 3.23 -4.61 -16.65
N GLU A 119 4.10 -4.15 -17.53
CA GLU A 119 4.65 -4.98 -18.61
C GLU A 119 5.44 -6.20 -18.07
N LEU A 120 6.21 -6.00 -17.01
CA LEU A 120 6.97 -7.09 -16.38
C LEU A 120 6.02 -8.12 -15.75
N ALA A 121 4.99 -7.69 -15.05
CA ALA A 121 3.98 -8.58 -14.47
C ALA A 121 3.25 -9.38 -15.57
N GLN A 122 2.89 -8.73 -16.67
CA GLN A 122 2.28 -9.40 -17.83
C GLN A 122 3.20 -10.45 -18.45
N ARG A 123 4.50 -10.15 -18.62
CA ARG A 123 5.51 -11.09 -19.15
C ARG A 123 5.72 -12.28 -18.23
N ILE A 124 5.83 -12.06 -16.92
CA ILE A 124 5.96 -13.14 -15.93
C ILE A 124 4.75 -14.08 -16.03
N ARG A 125 3.54 -13.53 -16.07
CA ARG A 125 2.32 -14.32 -16.24
C ARG A 125 2.29 -15.12 -17.53
N ALA A 126 2.63 -14.51 -18.64
CA ALA A 126 2.63 -15.18 -19.95
C ALA A 126 3.66 -16.33 -20.02
N SER A 127 4.72 -16.28 -19.21
CA SER A 127 5.76 -17.32 -19.15
C SER A 127 5.45 -18.44 -18.14
N SER A 128 4.49 -18.22 -17.22
CA SER A 128 4.18 -19.18 -16.15
C SER A 128 3.00 -20.08 -16.48
N VAL A 129 3.26 -21.31 -16.87
CA VAL A 129 2.21 -22.34 -17.11
C VAL A 129 1.46 -22.68 -15.82
N LEU A 130 2.11 -22.58 -14.66
CA LEU A 130 1.50 -22.86 -13.34
C LEU A 130 0.43 -21.82 -12.98
N GLU A 131 0.58 -20.56 -13.39
CA GLU A 131 -0.41 -19.52 -13.12
C GLU A 131 -1.74 -19.74 -13.83
N LEU A 132 -1.75 -20.47 -14.96
CA LEU A 132 -2.98 -20.81 -15.69
C LEU A 132 -3.89 -21.76 -14.92
N PHE A 133 -3.32 -22.59 -14.02
CA PHE A 133 -4.03 -23.66 -13.33
C PHE A 133 -4.11 -23.47 -11.80
N ALA A 134 -3.29 -22.60 -11.23
CA ALA A 134 -3.25 -22.42 -9.78
C ALA A 134 -4.31 -21.42 -9.32
N THR A 135 -5.15 -21.85 -8.36
CA THR A 135 -5.92 -20.89 -7.56
C THR A 135 -4.94 -20.19 -6.62
N GLN A 136 -4.71 -18.92 -6.86
CA GLN A 136 -3.80 -18.14 -6.01
C GLN A 136 -4.54 -17.62 -4.80
N MET A 137 -3.88 -17.65 -3.65
CA MET A 137 -4.34 -17.05 -2.41
C MET A 137 -3.40 -15.95 -1.97
N VAL A 138 -3.95 -14.82 -1.59
CA VAL A 138 -3.22 -13.77 -0.89
C VAL A 138 -3.38 -14.00 0.60
N VAL A 139 -2.28 -14.16 1.30
CA VAL A 139 -2.27 -14.32 2.76
C VAL A 139 -1.63 -13.08 3.36
N ASN A 140 -2.34 -12.38 4.23
CA ASN A 140 -1.74 -11.31 5.01
C ASN A 140 -0.86 -11.96 6.10
N ALA A 141 0.45 -11.77 6.00
CA ALA A 141 1.44 -12.39 6.89
C ALA A 141 1.28 -11.97 8.37
N SER A 142 0.71 -10.79 8.64
CA SER A 142 0.54 -10.29 10.01
C SER A 142 -0.76 -10.74 10.66
N THR A 143 -1.83 -10.96 9.89
CA THR A 143 -3.16 -11.33 10.40
C THR A 143 -3.55 -12.76 10.11
N GLY A 144 -2.83 -13.47 9.24
CA GLY A 144 -3.19 -14.79 8.75
C GLY A 144 -4.42 -14.83 7.84
N GLN A 145 -5.02 -13.67 7.55
CA GLN A 145 -6.18 -13.59 6.67
C GLN A 145 -5.82 -13.97 5.24
N ALA A 146 -6.60 -14.85 4.64
CA ALA A 146 -6.42 -15.31 3.28
C ALA A 146 -7.60 -14.86 2.40
N ARG A 147 -7.28 -14.42 1.18
CA ARG A 147 -8.28 -14.07 0.15
C ARG A 147 -7.95 -14.80 -1.15
N ALA A 148 -8.95 -15.46 -1.73
CA ALA A 148 -8.81 -16.02 -3.06
C ALA A 148 -8.83 -14.89 -4.10
N VAL A 149 -7.91 -14.96 -5.06
CA VAL A 149 -7.87 -14.05 -6.21
C VAL A 149 -8.69 -14.67 -7.33
N GLU A 150 -9.83 -14.09 -7.63
CA GLU A 150 -10.81 -14.70 -8.53
C GLU A 150 -10.72 -14.20 -9.96
N THR A 151 -10.38 -12.93 -10.16
CA THR A 151 -10.35 -12.30 -11.49
C THR A 151 -8.94 -12.19 -12.07
N GLU A 152 -8.86 -12.11 -13.38
CA GLU A 152 -7.60 -11.92 -14.08
C GLU A 152 -6.94 -10.59 -13.75
N ASP A 153 -7.75 -9.52 -13.65
CA ASP A 153 -7.26 -8.19 -13.27
C ASP A 153 -6.70 -8.17 -11.85
N GLN A 154 -7.35 -8.85 -10.90
CA GLN A 154 -6.85 -8.95 -9.53
C GLN A 154 -5.49 -9.67 -9.48
N ARG A 155 -5.31 -10.72 -10.29
CA ARG A 155 -4.02 -11.42 -10.40
C ARG A 155 -2.93 -10.53 -10.97
N LEU A 156 -3.25 -9.76 -12.02
CA LEU A 156 -2.30 -8.81 -12.61
C LEU A 156 -1.91 -7.74 -11.57
N GLN A 157 -2.90 -7.12 -10.92
CA GLN A 157 -2.64 -6.10 -9.92
C GLN A 157 -1.78 -6.62 -8.76
N ARG A 158 -1.99 -7.85 -8.32
CA ARG A 158 -1.15 -8.49 -7.32
C ARG A 158 0.29 -8.67 -7.83
N GLY A 159 0.48 -9.21 -9.03
CA GLY A 159 1.81 -9.38 -9.61
C GLY A 159 2.55 -8.04 -9.74
N VAL A 160 1.85 -6.97 -10.11
CA VAL A 160 2.42 -5.62 -10.12
C VAL A 160 2.80 -5.17 -8.72
N SER A 161 1.91 -5.35 -7.72
CA SER A 161 2.20 -4.95 -6.33
C SER A 161 3.37 -5.74 -5.72
N GLU A 162 3.56 -7.01 -6.07
CA GLU A 162 4.71 -7.81 -5.66
C GLU A 162 6.03 -7.25 -6.22
N ILE A 163 6.04 -6.82 -7.48
CA ILE A 163 7.20 -6.16 -8.11
C ILE A 163 7.47 -4.82 -7.40
N GLU A 164 6.45 -4.00 -7.23
CA GLU A 164 6.53 -2.70 -6.55
C GLU A 164 7.07 -2.82 -5.12
N LEU A 165 6.60 -3.79 -4.34
CA LEU A 165 7.07 -4.03 -2.97
C LEU A 165 8.56 -4.43 -2.94
N ARG A 166 8.97 -5.29 -3.86
CA ARG A 166 10.38 -5.68 -3.99
C ARG A 166 11.25 -4.46 -4.31
N ASP A 167 10.82 -3.64 -5.27
CA ASP A 167 11.57 -2.46 -5.68
C ASP A 167 11.63 -1.41 -4.55
N ILE A 168 10.53 -1.21 -3.80
CA ILE A 168 10.52 -0.40 -2.58
C ILE A 168 11.55 -0.93 -1.58
N GLN A 169 11.55 -2.23 -1.31
CA GLN A 169 12.47 -2.84 -0.33
C GLN A 169 13.93 -2.66 -0.73
N ILE A 170 14.27 -2.93 -2.00
CA ILE A 170 15.62 -2.75 -2.52
C ILE A 170 16.05 -1.27 -2.42
N ASN A 171 15.18 -0.34 -2.81
CA ASN A 171 15.45 1.09 -2.70
C ASN A 171 15.71 1.51 -1.23
N LEU A 172 14.88 1.03 -0.30
CA LEU A 172 15.03 1.32 1.13
C LEU A 172 16.37 0.81 1.67
N GLU A 173 16.74 -0.43 1.36
CA GLU A 173 17.95 -1.04 1.88
C GLU A 173 19.22 -0.41 1.29
N LEU A 174 19.24 -0.13 -0.01
CA LEU A 174 20.44 0.31 -0.72
C LEU A 174 20.64 1.82 -0.75
N ILE A 175 19.56 2.63 -0.65
CA ILE A 175 19.66 4.10 -0.77
C ILE A 175 19.01 4.80 0.42
N ALA A 176 17.69 4.65 0.57
CA ALA A 176 16.88 5.59 1.31
C ALA A 176 17.20 5.65 2.81
N VAL A 177 17.37 4.50 3.47
CA VAL A 177 17.71 4.41 4.89
C VAL A 177 19.07 5.02 5.17
N GLN A 178 20.07 4.65 4.38
CA GLN A 178 21.44 5.17 4.55
C GLN A 178 21.49 6.68 4.28
N PHE A 179 20.81 7.13 3.23
CA PHE A 179 20.73 8.55 2.90
C PHE A 179 20.09 9.35 4.06
N LEU A 180 18.90 8.98 4.51
CA LEU A 180 18.19 9.75 5.53
C LEU A 180 18.95 9.81 6.86
N ARG A 181 19.68 8.78 7.22
CA ARG A 181 20.59 8.75 8.40
C ARG A 181 21.73 9.76 8.30
N THR A 182 22.22 10.02 7.08
CA THR A 182 23.40 10.89 6.90
C THR A 182 23.05 12.37 6.87
N VAL A 183 21.78 12.74 6.64
CA VAL A 183 21.36 14.14 6.53
C VAL A 183 21.73 14.99 7.75
N PRO A 184 21.42 14.60 9.02
CA PRO A 184 21.75 15.44 10.16
C PRO A 184 23.25 15.58 10.41
N SER A 185 24.07 14.59 10.06
CA SER A 185 25.53 14.65 10.24
C SER A 185 26.23 15.50 9.17
N ARG A 186 25.64 15.62 7.98
CA ARG A 186 26.19 16.36 6.85
C ARG A 186 25.70 17.79 6.78
N HIS A 187 24.43 18.01 7.15
CA HIS A 187 23.73 19.28 6.96
C HIS A 187 23.11 19.72 8.28
N GLN A 188 23.45 20.89 8.73
CA GLN A 188 22.92 21.46 9.97
C GLN A 188 21.55 22.11 9.72
N ALA A 189 20.56 21.34 9.28
CA ALA A 189 19.21 21.86 9.08
C ALA A 189 18.50 22.07 10.42
N SER A 190 17.87 23.26 10.59
CA SER A 190 16.96 23.48 11.70
C SER A 190 15.52 23.04 11.36
N ARG A 191 14.72 22.80 12.40
CA ARG A 191 13.28 22.46 12.22
C ARG A 191 12.55 23.61 11.50
N GLU A 192 12.85 24.83 11.87
CA GLU A 192 12.23 26.05 11.36
C GLU A 192 12.53 26.26 9.87
N GLU A 193 13.79 26.09 9.47
CA GLU A 193 14.20 26.19 8.06
C GLU A 193 13.54 25.10 7.21
N MET A 194 13.53 23.87 7.71
CA MET A 194 12.92 22.75 6.99
C MET A 194 11.41 22.93 6.84
N GLN A 195 10.72 23.37 7.90
CA GLN A 195 9.30 23.67 7.85
C GLN A 195 9.00 24.80 6.86
N ALA A 196 9.76 25.90 6.89
CA ALA A 196 9.59 27.03 5.98
C ALA A 196 9.73 26.56 4.52
N TRP A 197 10.80 25.83 4.22
CA TRP A 197 11.07 25.33 2.87
C TRP A 197 9.99 24.37 2.34
N LEU A 198 9.49 23.46 3.17
CA LEU A 198 8.44 22.53 2.76
C LEU A 198 7.07 23.20 2.58
N CYS A 199 6.85 24.34 3.25
CA CYS A 199 5.62 25.12 3.06
C CYS A 199 5.62 25.98 1.79
N GLU A 200 6.76 26.21 1.13
CA GLU A 200 6.86 27.03 -0.09
C GLU A 200 5.99 26.51 -1.24
N SER A 201 5.74 25.20 -1.30
CA SER A 201 4.87 24.58 -2.31
C SER A 201 3.37 24.73 -2.04
N GLY A 202 2.98 25.37 -0.92
CA GLY A 202 1.59 25.50 -0.51
C GLY A 202 1.04 24.33 0.31
N ALA A 203 1.90 23.42 0.77
CA ALA A 203 1.50 22.33 1.65
C ALA A 203 0.95 22.86 3.00
N PRO A 204 -0.04 22.17 3.62
CA PRO A 204 -0.65 22.62 4.87
C PRO A 204 0.36 22.70 6.00
N VAL A 205 0.47 23.86 6.64
CA VAL A 205 1.47 24.15 7.69
C VAL A 205 1.44 23.11 8.83
N ASP A 206 0.26 22.69 9.25
CA ASP A 206 0.14 21.73 10.36
C ASP A 206 0.61 20.30 9.96
N ALA A 207 0.35 19.88 8.73
CA ALA A 207 0.86 18.61 8.22
C ALA A 207 2.38 18.63 8.07
N VAL A 208 2.93 19.73 7.51
CA VAL A 208 4.38 19.95 7.39
C VAL A 208 5.04 19.97 8.77
N ARG A 209 4.44 20.68 9.74
CA ARG A 209 4.95 20.73 11.12
C ARG A 209 5.00 19.35 11.77
N ALA A 210 3.93 18.55 11.60
CA ALA A 210 3.87 17.19 12.12
C ALA A 210 4.94 16.31 11.47
N PHE A 211 5.12 16.40 10.15
CA PHE A 211 6.15 15.68 9.42
C PHE A 211 7.55 16.04 9.88
N VAL A 212 7.90 17.34 9.89
CA VAL A 212 9.23 17.81 10.28
C VAL A 212 9.54 17.42 11.72
N ARG A 213 8.58 17.57 12.65
CA ARG A 213 8.76 17.11 14.02
C ARG A 213 9.09 15.62 14.08
N ALA A 214 8.30 14.78 13.40
CA ALA A 214 8.50 13.34 13.39
C ALA A 214 9.86 12.94 12.76
N LEU A 215 10.32 13.68 11.76
CA LEU A 215 11.63 13.48 11.13
C LEU A 215 12.77 13.77 12.11
N PHE A 216 12.68 14.87 12.87
CA PHE A 216 13.69 15.21 13.88
C PHE A 216 13.65 14.24 15.07
N ASP A 217 12.45 13.78 15.48
CA ASP A 217 12.30 12.77 16.51
C ASP A 217 12.89 11.42 16.06
N TYR A 218 12.73 11.03 14.79
CA TYR A 218 13.41 9.87 14.20
C TYR A 218 14.95 9.99 14.26
N TRP A 219 15.52 11.17 13.98
CA TRP A 219 16.96 11.37 14.07
C TRP A 219 17.50 11.39 15.50
N ALA A 220 16.68 11.76 16.47
CA ALA A 220 17.07 11.86 17.87
C ALA A 220 16.90 10.55 18.66
N GLU A 221 15.94 9.74 18.26
CA GLU A 221 15.48 8.59 19.04
C GLU A 221 15.60 7.28 18.25
N SER A 222 15.75 6.16 18.97
CA SER A 222 15.77 4.81 18.40
C SER A 222 14.39 4.13 18.37
N ASP A 223 13.34 4.77 18.93
CA ASP A 223 11.97 4.27 18.86
C ASP A 223 11.27 4.86 17.63
N TYR A 224 11.01 4.00 16.66
CA TYR A 224 10.42 4.41 15.38
C TYR A 224 8.90 4.54 15.42
N LEU A 225 8.21 4.00 16.42
CA LEU A 225 6.73 3.98 16.43
C LEU A 225 6.11 5.38 16.52
N PRO A 226 6.54 6.29 17.43
CA PRO A 226 6.00 7.65 17.49
C PRO A 226 6.21 8.42 16.17
N SER A 227 7.41 8.32 15.60
CA SER A 227 7.74 8.97 14.33
C SER A 227 6.91 8.41 13.17
N ALA A 228 6.76 7.10 13.09
CA ALA A 228 5.94 6.45 12.06
C ALA A 228 4.47 6.87 12.13
N LEU A 229 3.87 6.89 13.34
CA LEU A 229 2.48 7.31 13.53
C LEU A 229 2.27 8.78 13.13
N ALA A 230 3.17 9.68 13.56
CA ALA A 230 3.06 11.09 13.22
C ALA A 230 3.27 11.35 11.73
N MET A 231 4.23 10.67 11.09
CA MET A 231 4.43 10.75 9.64
C MET A 231 3.25 10.18 8.85
N ALA A 232 2.68 9.05 9.27
CA ALA A 232 1.51 8.48 8.62
C ALA A 232 0.31 9.44 8.68
N ALA A 233 0.10 10.11 9.82
CA ALA A 233 -0.94 11.14 9.96
C ALA A 233 -0.66 12.36 9.06
N ALA A 234 0.59 12.81 8.96
CA ALA A 234 0.99 13.89 8.07
C ALA A 234 0.77 13.54 6.59
N VAL A 235 1.15 12.33 6.17
CA VAL A 235 0.92 11.83 4.80
C VAL A 235 -0.58 11.80 4.48
N GLU A 236 -1.42 11.30 5.39
CA GLU A 236 -2.87 11.28 5.18
C GLU A 236 -3.45 12.70 5.03
N ALA A 237 -2.97 13.66 5.82
CA ALA A 237 -3.38 15.06 5.70
C ALA A 237 -2.93 15.69 4.37
N LEU A 238 -1.71 15.39 3.91
CA LEU A 238 -1.18 15.85 2.63
C LEU A 238 -1.94 15.26 1.43
N VAL A 239 -2.22 13.95 1.43
CA VAL A 239 -3.02 13.31 0.38
C VAL A 239 -4.41 13.96 0.29
N ARG A 240 -5.06 14.18 1.43
CA ARG A 240 -6.37 14.84 1.48
C ARG A 240 -6.31 16.27 0.96
N HIS A 241 -5.28 17.03 1.33
CA HIS A 241 -5.07 18.39 0.85
C HIS A 241 -4.93 18.44 -0.67
N HIS A 242 -4.13 17.55 -1.26
CA HIS A 242 -3.96 17.51 -2.71
C HIS A 242 -5.24 17.06 -3.44
N ALA A 243 -6.03 16.17 -2.86
CA ALA A 243 -7.33 15.82 -3.39
C ALA A 243 -8.30 17.03 -3.36
N ASP A 244 -8.39 17.72 -2.22
CA ASP A 244 -9.25 18.90 -2.05
C ASP A 244 -8.88 20.03 -3.02
N GLN A 245 -7.59 20.36 -3.16
CA GLN A 245 -7.12 21.37 -4.11
C GLN A 245 -7.45 21.08 -5.57
N ARG A 246 -7.70 19.82 -5.91
CA ARG A 246 -8.10 19.37 -7.26
C ARG A 246 -9.61 19.20 -7.40
N GLY A 247 -10.38 19.71 -6.42
CA GLY A 247 -11.85 19.62 -6.42
C GLY A 247 -12.40 18.21 -6.19
N ILE A 248 -11.55 17.28 -5.75
CA ILE A 248 -11.97 15.91 -5.43
C ILE A 248 -12.71 15.93 -4.09
N VAL A 249 -13.93 15.40 -4.06
CA VAL A 249 -14.78 15.37 -2.85
C VAL A 249 -14.13 14.45 -1.81
N VAL A 250 -13.62 15.03 -0.72
CA VAL A 250 -12.91 14.31 0.37
C VAL A 250 -13.83 13.86 1.51
N THR A 251 -15.10 14.25 1.47
CA THR A 251 -16.10 13.89 2.48
C THR A 251 -17.27 13.13 1.88
N THR A 252 -17.91 12.30 2.67
CA THR A 252 -19.19 11.68 2.33
C THR A 252 -20.33 12.50 2.94
N ASN A 253 -21.39 12.76 2.17
CA ASN A 253 -22.58 13.41 2.69
C ASN A 253 -23.35 12.46 3.62
N ALA A 254 -24.00 13.04 4.63
CA ALA A 254 -24.98 12.32 5.43
C ALA A 254 -26.25 12.14 4.58
N LEU A 255 -26.45 10.95 4.03
CA LEU A 255 -27.66 10.55 3.30
C LEU A 255 -28.32 9.41 4.07
N ASP A 256 -29.66 9.43 4.13
CA ASP A 256 -30.49 8.34 4.66
C ASP A 256 -30.13 7.86 6.09
N GLY A 257 -29.80 8.79 7.00
CA GLY A 257 -29.50 8.48 8.40
C GLY A 257 -28.07 8.01 8.64
N ALA A 258 -27.23 7.85 7.61
CA ALA A 258 -25.81 7.64 7.74
C ALA A 258 -25.09 8.96 8.12
N ARG A 259 -24.16 8.90 9.09
CA ARG A 259 -23.33 10.05 9.44
C ARG A 259 -22.36 10.34 8.30
N GLY A 260 -22.29 11.60 7.86
CA GLY A 260 -21.22 12.06 6.98
C GLY A 260 -19.83 11.83 7.63
N GLY A 261 -18.81 11.63 6.82
CA GLY A 261 -17.46 11.35 7.28
C GLY A 261 -16.41 11.74 6.26
N VAL A 262 -15.16 11.50 6.60
CA VAL A 262 -14.03 11.62 5.67
C VAL A 262 -13.90 10.31 4.91
N LYS A 263 -13.71 10.39 3.59
CA LYS A 263 -13.46 9.21 2.76
C LYS A 263 -12.15 8.52 3.17
N PRO A 264 -12.03 7.20 3.00
CA PRO A 264 -10.79 6.47 3.22
C PRO A 264 -9.64 7.03 2.37
N MET A 265 -8.43 6.99 2.91
CA MET A 265 -7.22 7.47 2.21
C MET A 265 -7.02 6.78 0.85
N GLY A 266 -7.35 5.49 0.74
CA GLY A 266 -7.26 4.74 -0.52
C GLY A 266 -8.14 5.32 -1.63
N GLU A 267 -9.33 5.84 -1.30
CA GLU A 267 -10.20 6.51 -2.27
C GLU A 267 -9.60 7.84 -2.74
N HIS A 268 -8.95 8.60 -1.84
CA HIS A 268 -8.26 9.84 -2.22
C HIS A 268 -7.08 9.57 -3.14
N ILE A 269 -6.24 8.55 -2.83
CA ILE A 269 -5.11 8.16 -3.69
C ILE A 269 -5.61 7.69 -5.06
N SER A 270 -6.68 6.91 -5.11
CA SER A 270 -7.27 6.47 -6.38
C SER A 270 -7.80 7.65 -7.20
N ALA A 271 -8.45 8.61 -6.55
CA ALA A 271 -9.01 9.79 -7.21
C ALA A 271 -7.93 10.81 -7.69
N LEU A 272 -6.68 10.67 -7.24
CA LEU A 272 -5.54 11.43 -7.76
C LEU A 272 -4.98 10.88 -9.08
N GLU A 273 -5.59 9.84 -9.66
CA GLU A 273 -5.23 9.33 -10.99
C GLU A 273 -5.32 10.45 -12.04
N GLY A 274 -4.27 10.55 -12.88
CA GLY A 274 -4.14 11.62 -13.88
C GLY A 274 -3.82 13.02 -13.31
N HIS A 275 -3.77 13.17 -11.99
CA HIS A 275 -3.45 14.43 -11.32
C HIS A 275 -2.04 14.49 -10.74
N ILE A 276 -1.43 13.35 -10.51
CA ILE A 276 -0.04 13.21 -10.07
C ILE A 276 0.64 12.12 -10.90
N ASP A 277 1.96 12.05 -10.81
CA ASP A 277 2.72 10.98 -11.47
C ASP A 277 2.21 9.61 -11.07
N GLU A 278 1.99 8.73 -12.05
CA GLU A 278 1.35 7.43 -11.82
C GLU A 278 2.23 6.48 -11.00
N SER A 279 3.56 6.50 -11.20
CA SER A 279 4.47 5.67 -10.42
C SER A 279 4.46 6.07 -8.95
N TRP A 280 4.40 7.38 -8.65
CA TRP A 280 4.24 7.88 -7.29
C TRP A 280 2.86 7.59 -6.70
N ARG A 281 1.80 7.69 -7.49
CA ARG A 281 0.44 7.31 -7.05
C ARG A 281 0.39 5.84 -6.65
N ARG A 282 0.99 4.97 -7.45
CA ARG A 282 1.09 3.53 -7.17
C ARG A 282 1.94 3.25 -5.94
N PHE A 283 3.08 3.94 -5.78
CA PHE A 283 3.87 3.86 -4.55
C PHE A 283 3.03 4.19 -3.32
N LEU A 284 2.32 5.34 -3.32
CA LEU A 284 1.45 5.71 -2.21
C LEU A 284 0.38 4.65 -1.93
N ARG A 285 -0.22 4.09 -2.97
CA ARG A 285 -1.22 3.02 -2.83
C ARG A 285 -0.60 1.76 -2.24
N THR A 286 0.46 1.24 -2.84
CA THR A 286 1.10 -0.03 -2.48
C THR A 286 1.75 0.03 -1.10
N ALA A 287 2.42 1.14 -0.76
CA ALA A 287 3.04 1.30 0.54
C ALA A 287 2.02 1.53 1.68
N LEU A 288 0.94 2.29 1.44
CA LEU A 288 0.13 2.81 2.53
C LEU A 288 -1.20 2.09 2.76
N VAL A 289 -1.90 1.65 1.72
CA VAL A 289 -3.32 1.24 1.84
C VAL A 289 -3.70 -0.05 1.11
N ALA A 290 -2.92 -0.52 0.14
CA ALA A 290 -3.26 -1.72 -0.59
C ALA A 290 -3.12 -2.98 0.27
N ASP A 291 -4.14 -3.84 0.28
CA ASP A 291 -4.12 -5.11 1.03
C ASP A 291 -3.03 -6.08 0.50
N GLU A 292 -2.77 -6.03 -0.80
CA GLU A 292 -1.70 -6.74 -1.49
C GLU A 292 -0.33 -6.07 -1.35
N GLY A 293 -0.26 -4.89 -0.73
CA GLY A 293 0.93 -4.08 -0.50
C GLY A 293 1.43 -4.14 0.94
N ALA A 294 2.28 -3.17 1.33
CA ALA A 294 2.75 -3.05 2.70
C ALA A 294 1.67 -2.57 3.67
N ASN A 295 0.64 -1.87 3.18
CA ASN A 295 -0.53 -1.44 3.95
C ASN A 295 -0.18 -0.71 5.27
N LEU A 296 0.90 0.07 5.27
CA LEU A 296 1.52 0.63 6.47
C LEU A 296 0.57 1.50 7.30
N ARG A 297 -0.25 2.32 6.63
CA ARG A 297 -1.22 3.18 7.31
C ARG A 297 -2.21 2.36 8.16
N ASN A 298 -2.78 1.32 7.57
CA ASN A 298 -3.75 0.50 8.28
C ASN A 298 -3.08 -0.33 9.39
N GLN A 299 -1.89 -0.88 9.13
CA GLN A 299 -1.14 -1.63 10.14
C GLN A 299 -0.78 -0.77 11.35
N LEU A 300 -0.35 0.47 11.17
CA LEU A 300 -0.01 1.40 12.24
C LEU A 300 -1.25 1.84 13.02
N PHE A 301 -2.31 2.32 12.36
CA PHE A 301 -3.48 2.88 13.05
C PHE A 301 -4.40 1.83 13.67
N HIS A 302 -4.36 0.59 13.20
CA HIS A 302 -5.07 -0.53 13.83
C HIS A 302 -4.23 -1.26 14.90
N GLY A 303 -3.01 -0.79 15.18
CA GLY A 303 -2.13 -1.38 16.18
C GLY A 303 -1.60 -2.78 15.80
N LEU A 304 -1.57 -3.10 14.51
CA LEU A 304 -1.03 -4.36 14.00
C LEU A 304 0.50 -4.30 13.87
N LEU A 305 1.07 -3.11 13.72
CA LEU A 305 2.50 -2.86 13.62
C LEU A 305 2.97 -1.99 14.80
N LEU A 306 3.20 -2.62 15.95
CA LEU A 306 3.65 -1.94 17.18
C LEU A 306 5.17 -1.75 17.27
N ARG A 307 5.93 -2.42 16.42
CA ARG A 307 7.40 -2.31 16.35
C ARG A 307 7.82 -2.11 14.90
N PRO A 308 7.57 -0.93 14.33
CA PRO A 308 8.02 -0.63 12.98
C PRO A 308 9.56 -0.64 12.96
N ASN A 309 10.12 -1.12 11.86
CA ASN A 309 11.53 -0.94 11.58
C ASN A 309 11.79 0.44 10.97
N GLU A 310 13.04 0.78 10.80
CA GLU A 310 13.46 2.04 10.22
C GLU A 310 12.93 2.27 8.80
N GLY A 311 12.87 1.21 7.98
CA GLY A 311 12.35 1.27 6.62
C GLY A 311 10.92 1.80 6.55
N VAL A 312 10.08 1.50 7.56
CA VAL A 312 8.72 2.06 7.66
C VAL A 312 8.74 3.58 7.80
N VAL A 313 9.59 4.10 8.69
CA VAL A 313 9.73 5.56 8.90
C VAL A 313 10.23 6.23 7.63
N VAL A 314 11.24 5.66 6.99
CA VAL A 314 11.84 6.21 5.76
C VAL A 314 10.85 6.18 4.59
N THR A 315 10.05 5.12 4.46
CA THR A 315 8.96 5.05 3.46
C THR A 315 7.96 6.19 3.64
N LEU A 316 7.52 6.41 4.88
CA LEU A 316 6.59 7.49 5.21
C LEU A 316 7.22 8.88 5.04
N ALA A 317 8.50 9.02 5.38
CA ALA A 317 9.24 10.27 5.17
C ALA A 317 9.34 10.63 3.69
N LEU A 318 9.65 9.66 2.83
CA LEU A 318 9.71 9.87 1.37
C LEU A 318 8.33 10.19 0.79
N ALA A 319 7.28 9.51 1.23
CA ALA A 319 5.91 9.81 0.83
C ALA A 319 5.50 11.25 1.23
N ALA A 320 5.81 11.66 2.47
CA ALA A 320 5.53 13.01 2.95
C ALA A 320 6.32 14.06 2.17
N LEU A 321 7.61 13.81 1.93
CA LEU A 321 8.49 14.72 1.18
C LEU A 321 7.98 14.92 -0.25
N TYR A 322 7.65 13.84 -0.96
CA TYR A 322 7.06 13.91 -2.30
C TYR A 322 5.79 14.78 -2.29
N LEU A 323 4.86 14.49 -1.40
CA LEU A 323 3.59 15.23 -1.30
C LEU A 323 3.81 16.71 -0.92
N CYS A 324 4.76 17.01 -0.05
CA CYS A 324 5.12 18.41 0.27
C CYS A 324 5.71 19.14 -0.92
N ARG A 325 6.30 18.45 -1.90
CA ARG A 325 6.92 19.06 -3.09
C ARG A 325 6.02 19.06 -4.32
N LEU A 326 4.85 18.43 -4.25
CA LEU A 326 3.87 18.47 -5.33
C LEU A 326 3.41 19.93 -5.56
N PRO A 327 3.48 20.42 -6.81
CA PRO A 327 2.97 21.77 -7.12
C PRO A 327 1.45 21.84 -6.92
N ALA A 328 0.97 22.99 -6.51
CA ALA A 328 -0.45 23.29 -6.57
C ALA A 328 -0.95 23.13 -8.02
N PRO A 329 -2.21 22.69 -8.23
CA PRO A 329 -2.78 22.63 -9.57
C PRO A 329 -2.71 24.00 -10.24
N SER A 330 -2.24 24.03 -11.50
CA SER A 330 -2.21 25.28 -12.27
C SER A 330 -3.63 25.82 -12.41
N THR A 331 -3.87 27.02 -11.91
CA THR A 331 -5.13 27.75 -12.05
C THR A 331 -5.32 28.33 -13.45
N GLN A 332 -4.95 27.60 -14.52
CA GLN A 332 -5.40 28.02 -15.84
C GLN A 332 -6.87 27.60 -15.97
N PRO A 333 -7.81 28.55 -16.11
CA PRO A 333 -9.16 28.19 -16.50
C PRO A 333 -9.04 27.49 -17.86
N GLU A 334 -9.64 26.29 -17.97
CA GLU A 334 -9.90 25.73 -19.29
C GLU A 334 -10.48 26.84 -20.16
N PRO A 335 -9.96 27.06 -21.38
CA PRO A 335 -10.57 28.01 -22.29
C PRO A 335 -12.01 27.57 -22.45
N ALA A 336 -12.94 28.40 -21.99
CA ALA A 336 -14.37 28.19 -22.12
C ALA A 336 -14.63 27.76 -23.56
N SER A 337 -14.99 26.49 -23.76
CA SER A 337 -15.37 25.98 -25.08
C SER A 337 -16.49 26.89 -25.57
N ALA A 338 -16.19 27.64 -26.61
CA ALA A 338 -17.15 28.52 -27.27
C ALA A 338 -18.28 27.65 -27.82
N PHE A 339 -19.30 27.41 -27.00
CA PHE A 339 -20.60 27.03 -27.50
C PHE A 339 -21.20 28.29 -28.15
N GLY A 340 -20.94 28.46 -29.43
CA GLY A 340 -21.66 29.40 -30.26
C GLY A 340 -23.12 28.93 -30.35
N PRO A 341 -24.07 29.86 -30.25
CA PRO A 341 -25.48 29.54 -30.49
C PRO A 341 -25.68 29.35 -32.02
N THR A 342 -26.27 28.23 -32.39
CA THR A 342 -26.97 28.08 -33.68
C THR A 342 -28.45 28.01 -33.42
#